data_ccf6fbd9b05de48c0a436082b23d4996
#
_entry.id   ccf6fbd9b05de48c0a436082b23d4996
#
_cell.length_a   1.000
_cell.length_b   1.000
_cell.length_c   1.000
_cell.angle_alpha   90.00
_cell.angle_beta   90.00
_cell.angle_gamma   90.00
#
_symmetry.space_group_name_H-M   'P 1'
#
loop_
_entity.id
_entity.type
_entity.pdbx_description
1 polymer ?
#
loop_
_entity_poly.entity_id
_entity_poly.type
_entity_poly.pdbx_seq_one_letter_code
_entity_poly.pdbx_strand_id
1 'polypeptide(L)'
;MTQKNVGTIVQAIGPVLDIRFPNDAMPQLLNAIEIEHDGKKLVAEVAQHIGDDVVRCIAMSSTDGLQRGIPATDTGSPITVPVGEACLGRIFNLLGEPVDNGPAPEAEERWPIHRPAPSYEEQDSTTEILETGIKVVDLICPYAKGGKIGLFGGAGVGKTVLIMELINNVAKEHGGISVFTGVGERTREGNDLYNEMTESGVLNKTALVY
;
A
#
# COMPACT_ATOMS: atom_id res chain seq x y z
N MET A 1 -27.18 -14.86 4.50
CA MET A 1 -26.76 -13.82 3.52
C MET A 1 -26.77 -12.50 4.27
N THR A 2 -25.63 -11.96 4.62
CA THR A 2 -25.52 -10.64 5.27
C THR A 2 -26.06 -9.60 4.28
N GLN A 3 -27.07 -8.86 4.69
CA GLN A 3 -27.65 -7.80 3.87
C GLN A 3 -26.54 -6.77 3.61
N LYS A 4 -26.19 -6.56 2.34
CA LYS A 4 -25.17 -5.58 1.98
C LYS A 4 -25.65 -4.19 2.41
N ASN A 5 -24.84 -3.49 3.18
CA ASN A 5 -25.10 -2.10 3.56
C ASN A 5 -24.80 -1.20 2.35
N VAL A 6 -25.85 -0.57 1.79
CA VAL A 6 -25.73 0.21 0.56
C VAL A 6 -26.14 1.65 0.84
N GLY A 7 -25.21 2.54 0.61
CA GLY A 7 -25.42 3.99 0.61
C GLY A 7 -25.56 4.55 -0.80
N THR A 8 -25.66 5.88 -0.86
CA THR A 8 -25.82 6.63 -2.12
C THR A 8 -24.89 7.84 -2.14
N ILE A 9 -24.17 8.04 -3.24
CA ILE A 9 -23.31 9.20 -3.43
C ILE A 9 -24.18 10.46 -3.47
N VAL A 10 -23.94 11.40 -2.56
CA VAL A 10 -24.62 12.70 -2.51
C VAL A 10 -23.75 13.82 -3.08
N GLN A 11 -22.42 13.65 -3.06
CA GLN A 11 -21.48 14.62 -3.61
C GLN A 11 -20.17 13.95 -4.01
N ALA A 12 -19.55 14.43 -5.11
CA ALA A 12 -18.21 14.07 -5.54
C ALA A 12 -17.45 15.35 -5.88
N ILE A 13 -16.28 15.55 -5.23
CA ILE A 13 -15.39 16.71 -5.46
C ILE A 13 -13.95 16.18 -5.56
N GLY A 14 -13.44 16.04 -6.77
CA GLY A 14 -12.15 15.39 -6.97
C GLY A 14 -12.15 14.01 -6.30
N PRO A 15 -11.14 13.65 -5.50
CA PRO A 15 -11.07 12.34 -4.85
C PRO A 15 -12.00 12.20 -3.63
N VAL A 16 -12.70 13.26 -3.22
CA VAL A 16 -13.56 13.26 -2.03
C VAL A 16 -14.99 12.93 -2.43
N LEU A 17 -15.56 11.91 -1.81
CA LEU A 17 -16.92 11.46 -2.01
C LEU A 17 -17.70 11.59 -0.68
N ASP A 18 -18.85 12.24 -0.72
CA ASP A 18 -19.78 12.24 0.40
C ASP A 18 -20.91 11.24 0.07
N ILE A 19 -21.11 10.26 0.95
CA ILE A 19 -22.00 9.12 0.72
C ILE A 19 -22.97 9.05 1.90
N ARG A 20 -24.27 9.00 1.61
CA ARG A 20 -25.32 8.83 2.61
C ARG A 20 -25.64 7.36 2.80
N PHE A 21 -25.66 6.92 4.05
CA PHE A 21 -26.07 5.58 4.46
C PHE A 21 -27.32 5.65 5.35
N PRO A 22 -28.03 4.52 5.56
CA PRO A 22 -29.07 4.45 6.58
C PRO A 22 -28.50 4.76 7.98
N ASN A 23 -29.25 5.48 8.82
CA ASN A 23 -28.79 5.91 10.15
C ASN A 23 -28.39 4.75 11.06
N ASP A 24 -29.08 3.63 10.95
CA ASP A 24 -28.87 2.40 11.73
C ASP A 24 -27.72 1.52 11.17
N ALA A 25 -27.13 1.91 10.03
CA ALA A 25 -26.12 1.14 9.32
C ALA A 25 -24.97 2.02 8.80
N MET A 26 -24.49 2.95 9.63
CA MET A 26 -23.35 3.81 9.27
C MET A 26 -22.05 3.00 9.21
N PRO A 27 -21.26 3.10 8.12
CA PRO A 27 -19.97 2.47 8.01
C PRO A 27 -19.01 2.95 9.10
N GLN A 28 -18.13 2.07 9.56
CA GLN A 28 -17.06 2.46 10.48
C GLN A 28 -15.97 3.25 9.74
N LEU A 29 -15.22 4.05 10.50
CA LEU A 29 -14.04 4.72 9.95
C LEU A 29 -13.06 3.67 9.38
N LEU A 30 -12.40 4.04 8.29
CA LEU A 30 -11.46 3.20 7.54
C LEU A 30 -12.10 2.03 6.78
N ASN A 31 -13.41 1.83 6.85
CA ASN A 31 -14.06 0.82 6.01
C ASN A 31 -13.88 1.16 4.53
N ALA A 32 -13.72 0.10 3.74
CA ALA A 32 -13.71 0.17 2.29
C ALA A 32 -15.14 0.22 1.74
N ILE A 33 -15.40 1.20 0.89
CA ILE A 33 -16.67 1.37 0.18
C ILE A 33 -16.44 1.03 -1.28
N GLU A 34 -17.20 0.08 -1.81
CA GLU A 34 -17.15 -0.32 -3.22
C GLU A 34 -18.23 0.40 -4.03
N ILE A 35 -17.83 0.97 -5.15
CA ILE A 35 -18.69 1.69 -6.07
C ILE A 35 -18.49 1.10 -7.46
N GLU A 36 -19.57 0.64 -8.08
CA GLU A 36 -19.55 0.18 -9.48
C GLU A 36 -20.07 1.29 -10.39
N HIS A 37 -19.24 1.71 -11.35
CA HIS A 37 -19.60 2.73 -12.33
C HIS A 37 -18.96 2.41 -13.68
N ASP A 38 -19.77 2.39 -14.75
CA ASP A 38 -19.35 2.12 -16.12
C ASP A 38 -18.49 0.84 -16.28
N GLY A 39 -18.86 -0.22 -15.53
CA GLY A 39 -18.15 -1.50 -15.56
C GLY A 39 -16.79 -1.49 -14.86
N LYS A 40 -16.47 -0.41 -14.17
CA LYS A 40 -15.25 -0.28 -13.33
C LYS A 40 -15.63 -0.30 -11.87
N LYS A 41 -14.78 -0.94 -11.08
CA LYS A 41 -14.88 -0.95 -9.63
C LYS A 41 -13.96 0.14 -9.07
N LEU A 42 -14.56 1.09 -8.36
CA LEU A 42 -13.85 2.09 -7.58
C LEU A 42 -13.95 1.71 -6.11
N VAL A 43 -12.84 1.81 -5.39
CA VAL A 43 -12.81 1.67 -3.92
C VAL A 43 -12.54 3.02 -3.31
N ALA A 44 -13.30 3.36 -2.26
CA ALA A 44 -13.08 4.54 -1.44
C ALA A 44 -12.98 4.13 0.04
N GLU A 45 -12.24 4.88 0.83
CA GLU A 45 -12.07 4.66 2.26
C GLU A 45 -12.85 5.70 3.07
N VAL A 46 -13.56 5.27 4.10
CA VAL A 46 -14.28 6.16 5.01
C VAL A 46 -13.28 6.94 5.87
N ALA A 47 -13.16 8.25 5.63
CA ALA A 47 -12.26 9.13 6.35
C ALA A 47 -12.92 9.83 7.54
N GLN A 48 -14.21 10.17 7.44
CA GLN A 48 -14.91 10.97 8.46
C GLN A 48 -16.42 10.78 8.39
N HIS A 49 -17.10 10.83 9.55
CA HIS A 49 -18.53 11.05 9.64
C HIS A 49 -18.80 12.57 9.71
N ILE A 50 -19.59 13.10 8.80
CA ILE A 50 -19.85 14.55 8.73
C ILE A 50 -21.22 14.97 9.21
N GLY A 51 -22.01 14.02 9.73
CA GLY A 51 -23.39 14.25 10.21
C GLY A 51 -24.44 13.97 9.13
N ASP A 52 -25.71 14.05 9.50
CA ASP A 52 -26.87 13.85 8.61
C ASP A 52 -26.83 12.51 7.83
N ASP A 53 -26.35 11.45 8.48
CA ASP A 53 -26.20 10.11 7.91
C ASP A 53 -25.21 10.06 6.73
N VAL A 54 -24.28 11.01 6.67
CA VAL A 54 -23.30 11.13 5.59
C VAL A 54 -21.88 10.83 6.12
N VAL A 55 -21.17 10.00 5.37
CA VAL A 55 -19.75 9.76 5.55
C VAL A 55 -18.96 10.39 4.41
N ARG A 56 -17.82 10.95 4.75
CA ARG A 56 -16.82 11.44 3.79
C ARG A 56 -15.81 10.37 3.53
N CYS A 57 -15.65 10.04 2.25
CA CYS A 57 -14.73 9.00 1.79
C CYS A 57 -13.68 9.60 0.85
N ILE A 58 -12.52 8.95 0.79
CA ILE A 58 -11.44 9.27 -0.14
C ILE A 58 -11.36 8.15 -1.17
N ALA A 59 -11.53 8.49 -2.44
CA ALA A 59 -11.43 7.55 -3.54
C ALA A 59 -9.96 7.16 -3.80
N MET A 60 -9.73 5.87 -4.04
CA MET A 60 -8.40 5.31 -4.29
C MET A 60 -8.00 5.32 -5.77
N SER A 61 -8.90 5.76 -6.65
CA SER A 61 -8.64 5.94 -8.08
C SER A 61 -9.47 7.10 -8.63
N SER A 62 -9.40 7.36 -9.96
CA SER A 62 -10.13 8.47 -10.57
C SER A 62 -11.64 8.38 -10.33
N THR A 63 -12.23 9.51 -10.01
CA THR A 63 -13.66 9.71 -9.82
C THR A 63 -14.35 10.31 -11.05
N ASP A 64 -13.64 10.36 -12.18
CA ASP A 64 -14.17 10.95 -13.42
C ASP A 64 -15.44 10.22 -13.87
N GLY A 65 -16.48 11.00 -14.15
CA GLY A 65 -17.77 10.47 -14.58
C GLY A 65 -18.71 10.06 -13.44
N LEU A 66 -18.27 10.03 -12.18
CA LEU A 66 -19.14 9.72 -11.06
C LEU A 66 -20.26 10.77 -10.91
N GLN A 67 -21.46 10.28 -10.72
CA GLN A 67 -22.67 11.11 -10.55
C GLN A 67 -23.31 10.90 -9.18
N ARG A 68 -24.08 11.86 -8.75
CA ARG A 68 -24.95 11.71 -7.58
C ARG A 68 -25.99 10.61 -7.83
N GLY A 69 -26.33 9.88 -6.79
CA GLY A 69 -27.33 8.83 -6.86
C GLY A 69 -26.77 7.44 -7.17
N ILE A 70 -25.47 7.32 -7.49
CA ILE A 70 -24.82 6.02 -7.68
C ILE A 70 -24.77 5.27 -6.36
N PRO A 71 -25.13 3.97 -6.33
CA PRO A 71 -25.05 3.17 -5.13
C PRO A 71 -23.60 2.90 -4.72
N ALA A 72 -23.35 2.88 -3.43
CA ALA A 72 -22.05 2.62 -2.83
C ALA A 72 -22.20 1.58 -1.71
N THR A 73 -21.46 0.48 -1.78
CA THR A 73 -21.59 -0.66 -0.87
C THR A 73 -20.49 -0.65 0.18
N ASP A 74 -20.87 -0.63 1.45
CA ASP A 74 -19.93 -0.85 2.55
C ASP A 74 -19.53 -2.33 2.60
N THR A 75 -18.22 -2.60 2.60
CA THR A 75 -17.69 -3.97 2.71
C THR A 75 -17.70 -4.49 4.14
N GLY A 76 -17.92 -3.61 5.14
CA GLY A 76 -17.85 -3.93 6.57
C GLY A 76 -16.43 -4.16 7.09
N SER A 77 -15.40 -3.86 6.30
CA SER A 77 -13.99 -4.03 6.68
C SER A 77 -13.12 -2.97 6.00
N PRO A 78 -11.93 -2.67 6.56
CA PRO A 78 -10.92 -1.85 5.88
C PRO A 78 -10.44 -2.47 4.57
N ILE A 79 -9.74 -1.67 3.76
CA ILE A 79 -9.01 -2.18 2.58
C ILE A 79 -8.02 -3.24 3.05
N THR A 80 -8.02 -4.40 2.40
CA THR A 80 -7.12 -5.51 2.69
C THR A 80 -6.24 -5.82 1.49
N VAL A 81 -5.00 -6.21 1.75
CA VAL A 81 -4.03 -6.61 0.74
C VAL A 81 -3.55 -8.03 0.97
N PRO A 82 -3.19 -8.78 -0.08
CA PRO A 82 -2.61 -10.09 0.07
C PRO A 82 -1.24 -9.99 0.77
N VAL A 83 -0.91 -10.97 1.58
CA VAL A 83 0.37 -11.06 2.28
C VAL A 83 0.96 -12.46 2.14
N GLY A 84 2.26 -12.59 2.44
CA GLY A 84 2.98 -13.86 2.39
C GLY A 84 3.87 -14.02 1.16
N GLU A 85 4.48 -15.19 1.02
CA GLU A 85 5.47 -15.49 -0.02
C GLU A 85 4.93 -15.39 -1.44
N ALA A 86 3.62 -15.59 -1.63
CA ALA A 86 2.96 -15.46 -2.94
C ALA A 86 3.02 -14.03 -3.52
N CYS A 87 3.38 -13.04 -2.70
CA CYS A 87 3.56 -11.65 -3.12
C CYS A 87 4.98 -11.33 -3.61
N LEU A 88 5.96 -12.22 -3.37
CA LEU A 88 7.33 -11.99 -3.77
C LEU A 88 7.50 -12.11 -5.30
N GLY A 89 8.33 -11.27 -5.86
CA GLY A 89 8.55 -11.20 -7.31
C GLY A 89 7.46 -10.49 -8.09
N ARG A 90 6.49 -9.87 -7.42
CA ARG A 90 5.29 -9.30 -8.03
C ARG A 90 5.18 -7.79 -7.81
N ILE A 91 4.39 -7.15 -8.68
CA ILE A 91 4.06 -5.72 -8.59
C ILE A 91 2.57 -5.58 -8.32
N PHE A 92 2.23 -4.79 -7.32
CA PHE A 92 0.86 -4.54 -6.88
C PHE A 92 0.50 -3.05 -6.94
N ASN A 93 -0.78 -2.76 -7.09
CA ASN A 93 -1.33 -1.46 -6.77
C ASN A 93 -1.65 -1.36 -5.27
N LEU A 94 -2.13 -0.19 -4.83
CA LEU A 94 -2.48 0.06 -3.43
C LEU A 94 -3.63 -0.83 -2.88
N LEU A 95 -4.42 -1.46 -3.76
CA LEU A 95 -5.49 -2.40 -3.38
C LEU A 95 -5.00 -3.85 -3.32
N GLY A 96 -3.70 -4.09 -3.56
CA GLY A 96 -3.13 -5.42 -3.63
C GLY A 96 -3.53 -6.20 -4.89
N GLU A 97 -3.92 -5.50 -5.95
CA GLU A 97 -4.16 -6.10 -7.26
C GLU A 97 -2.86 -6.11 -8.07
N PRO A 98 -2.55 -7.21 -8.77
CA PRO A 98 -1.33 -7.30 -9.56
C PRO A 98 -1.42 -6.37 -10.78
N VAL A 99 -0.35 -5.62 -11.04
CA VAL A 99 -0.22 -4.73 -12.21
C VAL A 99 0.86 -5.21 -13.18
N ASP A 100 1.46 -6.35 -12.92
CA ASP A 100 2.49 -7.01 -13.73
C ASP A 100 1.91 -7.94 -14.81
N ASN A 101 0.61 -7.86 -15.11
CA ASN A 101 -0.13 -8.74 -16.02
C ASN A 101 -0.14 -10.23 -15.61
N GLY A 102 0.32 -10.56 -14.41
CA GLY A 102 0.25 -11.90 -13.86
C GLY A 102 -1.12 -12.21 -13.22
N PRO A 103 -1.39 -13.48 -12.89
CA PRO A 103 -2.60 -13.85 -12.17
C PRO A 103 -2.62 -13.25 -10.76
N ALA A 104 -3.81 -13.16 -10.17
CA ALA A 104 -3.92 -12.78 -8.76
C ALA A 104 -3.12 -13.77 -7.88
N PRO A 105 -2.39 -13.29 -6.85
CA PRO A 105 -1.64 -14.17 -5.98
C PRO A 105 -2.61 -15.07 -5.19
N GLU A 106 -2.28 -16.34 -5.09
CA GLU A 106 -2.98 -17.29 -4.21
C GLU A 106 -2.45 -17.10 -2.78
N ALA A 107 -2.79 -15.97 -2.17
CA ALA A 107 -2.39 -15.66 -0.80
C ALA A 107 -3.33 -16.36 0.19
N GLU A 108 -2.76 -17.04 1.18
CA GLU A 108 -3.51 -17.71 2.24
C GLU A 108 -4.18 -16.68 3.17
N GLU A 109 -3.57 -15.51 3.34
CA GLU A 109 -4.04 -14.46 4.22
C GLU A 109 -4.13 -13.10 3.50
N ARG A 110 -5.06 -12.29 3.97
CA ARG A 110 -5.14 -10.86 3.62
C ARG A 110 -5.16 -10.03 4.89
N TRP A 111 -4.35 -8.98 4.90
CA TRP A 111 -4.26 -8.08 6.05
C TRP A 111 -4.84 -6.71 5.75
N PRO A 112 -5.50 -6.08 6.73
CA PRO A 112 -5.92 -4.70 6.58
C PRO A 112 -4.69 -3.78 6.47
N ILE A 113 -4.79 -2.77 5.61
CA ILE A 113 -3.71 -1.77 5.45
C ILE A 113 -3.49 -0.94 6.72
N HIS A 114 -4.55 -0.77 7.53
CA HIS A 114 -4.49 -0.14 8.84
C HIS A 114 -4.36 -1.20 9.92
N ARG A 115 -3.15 -1.36 10.44
CA ARG A 115 -2.85 -2.29 11.53
C ARG A 115 -2.33 -1.52 12.74
N PRO A 116 -2.70 -1.92 13.97
CA PRO A 116 -2.08 -1.38 15.17
C PRO A 116 -0.58 -1.68 15.17
N ALA A 117 0.19 -0.78 15.78
CA ALA A 117 1.61 -1.05 16.04
C ALA A 117 1.75 -2.25 17.00
N PRO A 118 2.88 -2.99 16.94
CA PRO A 118 3.18 -4.03 17.90
C PRO A 118 3.13 -3.49 19.34
N SER A 119 2.64 -4.31 20.27
CA SER A 119 2.64 -3.96 21.69
C SER A 119 4.07 -3.82 22.21
N TYR A 120 4.23 -3.16 23.36
CA TYR A 120 5.56 -3.00 23.97
C TYR A 120 6.23 -4.35 24.28
N GLU A 121 5.45 -5.35 24.63
CA GLU A 121 5.93 -6.70 24.96
C GLU A 121 6.44 -7.47 23.73
N GLU A 122 5.92 -7.15 22.56
CA GLU A 122 6.32 -7.75 21.26
C GLU A 122 7.55 -7.07 20.64
N GLN A 123 7.99 -5.93 21.20
CA GLN A 123 9.12 -5.19 20.67
C GLN A 123 10.43 -5.75 21.19
N ASP A 124 11.39 -6.02 20.29
CA ASP A 124 12.75 -6.34 20.67
C ASP A 124 13.47 -5.08 21.16
N SER A 125 14.05 -5.14 22.36
CA SER A 125 14.81 -4.05 22.97
C SER A 125 16.30 -4.10 22.63
N THR A 126 16.78 -5.13 21.92
CA THR A 126 18.19 -5.26 21.56
C THR A 126 18.52 -4.33 20.39
N THR A 127 19.60 -3.55 20.55
CA THR A 127 20.10 -2.69 19.49
C THR A 127 21.20 -3.42 18.75
N GLU A 128 20.87 -3.97 17.57
CA GLU A 128 21.83 -4.57 16.66
C GLU A 128 22.05 -3.68 15.44
N ILE A 129 23.27 -3.66 14.92
CA ILE A 129 23.60 -2.96 13.70
C ILE A 129 23.24 -3.85 12.49
N LEU A 130 22.58 -3.24 11.50
CA LEU A 130 22.39 -3.84 10.20
C LEU A 130 23.62 -3.55 9.34
N GLU A 131 24.44 -4.55 9.09
CA GLU A 131 25.57 -4.43 8.17
C GLU A 131 25.05 -4.33 6.74
N THR A 132 25.21 -3.14 6.15
CA THR A 132 24.65 -2.84 4.81
C THR A 132 25.61 -3.24 3.68
N GLY A 133 26.89 -3.47 3.97
CA GLY A 133 27.95 -3.68 3.00
C GLY A 133 28.41 -2.38 2.31
N ILE A 134 27.81 -1.25 2.64
CA ILE A 134 28.16 0.06 2.10
C ILE A 134 29.09 0.75 3.10
N LYS A 135 30.38 0.79 2.80
CA LYS A 135 31.43 1.21 3.74
C LYS A 135 31.16 2.56 4.42
N VAL A 136 30.68 3.56 3.68
CA VAL A 136 30.40 4.87 4.23
C VAL A 136 29.23 4.85 5.20
N VAL A 137 28.21 4.03 4.94
CA VAL A 137 27.07 3.84 5.83
C VAL A 137 27.52 3.13 7.11
N ASP A 138 28.14 1.97 6.97
CA ASP A 138 28.51 1.11 8.09
C ASP A 138 29.53 1.76 9.04
N LEU A 139 30.43 2.62 8.51
CA LEU A 139 31.46 3.29 9.32
C LEU A 139 31.02 4.62 9.91
N ILE A 140 30.20 5.41 9.19
CA ILE A 140 29.92 6.80 9.59
C ILE A 140 28.51 6.97 10.16
N CYS A 141 27.53 6.26 9.59
CA CYS A 141 26.14 6.32 10.03
C CYS A 141 25.45 4.94 10.01
N PRO A 142 25.92 4.00 10.86
CA PRO A 142 25.44 2.64 10.86
C PRO A 142 23.93 2.58 11.10
N TYR A 143 23.25 1.65 10.42
CA TYR A 143 21.82 1.45 10.55
C TYR A 143 21.53 0.47 11.68
N ALA A 144 20.57 0.81 12.54
CA ALA A 144 20.05 -0.12 13.52
C ALA A 144 18.98 -1.01 12.88
N LYS A 145 18.99 -2.32 13.19
CA LYS A 145 17.88 -3.22 12.85
C LYS A 145 16.60 -2.71 13.48
N GLY A 146 15.50 -2.71 12.72
CA GLY A 146 14.22 -2.15 13.15
C GLY A 146 14.16 -0.62 13.17
N GLY A 147 15.25 0.08 12.79
CA GLY A 147 15.32 1.53 12.72
C GLY A 147 14.57 2.11 11.51
N LYS A 148 14.28 3.41 11.58
CA LYS A 148 13.76 4.22 10.48
C LYS A 148 14.86 5.13 9.97
N ILE A 149 15.21 4.99 8.70
CA ILE A 149 16.34 5.71 8.09
C ILE A 149 15.81 6.58 6.96
N GLY A 150 16.22 7.85 6.94
CA GLY A 150 15.89 8.79 5.87
C GLY A 150 17.09 9.05 4.98
N LEU A 151 16.92 8.86 3.67
CA LEU A 151 17.89 9.23 2.64
C LEU A 151 17.41 10.50 1.93
N PHE A 152 18.06 11.62 2.23
CA PHE A 152 17.70 12.92 1.67
C PHE A 152 18.72 13.37 0.64
N GLY A 153 18.23 13.95 -0.46
CA GLY A 153 19.09 14.50 -1.51
C GLY A 153 18.27 15.01 -2.69
N GLY A 154 18.87 15.87 -3.49
CA GLY A 154 18.29 16.35 -4.74
C GLY A 154 18.14 15.25 -5.80
N ALA A 155 17.70 15.65 -7.00
CA ALA A 155 17.63 14.74 -8.13
C ALA A 155 19.04 14.31 -8.59
N GLY A 156 19.20 13.06 -9.00
CA GLY A 156 20.46 12.55 -9.59
C GLY A 156 21.61 12.31 -8.63
N VAL A 157 21.38 12.33 -7.31
CA VAL A 157 22.45 12.11 -6.31
C VAL A 157 22.65 10.63 -5.92
N GLY A 158 21.99 9.72 -6.59
CA GLY A 158 22.17 8.27 -6.39
C GLY A 158 21.33 7.64 -5.29
N LYS A 159 20.22 8.27 -4.83
CA LYS A 159 19.33 7.68 -3.82
C LYS A 159 18.82 6.31 -4.24
N THR A 160 18.33 6.19 -5.47
CA THR A 160 17.79 4.92 -6.00
C THR A 160 18.88 3.85 -6.08
N VAL A 161 20.08 4.21 -6.53
CA VAL A 161 21.23 3.29 -6.57
C VAL A 161 21.56 2.77 -5.17
N LEU A 162 21.53 3.63 -4.17
CA LEU A 162 21.79 3.24 -2.78
C LEU A 162 20.70 2.29 -2.26
N ILE A 163 19.43 2.57 -2.55
CA ILE A 163 18.31 1.70 -2.17
C ILE A 163 18.44 0.33 -2.85
N MET A 164 18.78 0.30 -4.13
CA MET A 164 19.00 -0.95 -4.87
C MET A 164 20.12 -1.79 -4.27
N GLU A 165 21.23 -1.17 -3.90
CA GLU A 165 22.34 -1.85 -3.26
C GLU A 165 21.96 -2.41 -1.89
N LEU A 166 21.18 -1.65 -1.11
CA LEU A 166 20.64 -2.13 0.18
C LEU A 166 19.74 -3.36 -0.02
N ILE A 167 18.80 -3.32 -0.96
CA ILE A 167 17.91 -4.45 -1.28
C ILE A 167 18.72 -5.67 -1.71
N ASN A 168 19.71 -5.46 -2.60
CA ASN A 168 20.58 -6.52 -3.09
C ASN A 168 21.36 -7.19 -1.95
N ASN A 169 21.96 -6.40 -1.06
CA ASN A 169 22.77 -6.91 0.05
C ASN A 169 21.90 -7.60 1.11
N VAL A 170 20.74 -7.05 1.44
CA VAL A 170 19.77 -7.72 2.33
C VAL A 170 19.33 -9.07 1.77
N ALA A 171 19.05 -9.15 0.47
CA ALA A 171 18.63 -10.39 -0.16
C ALA A 171 19.73 -11.45 -0.24
N LYS A 172 20.97 -11.05 -0.55
CA LYS A 172 22.08 -11.98 -0.79
C LYS A 172 22.81 -12.38 0.49
N GLU A 173 23.12 -11.40 1.34
CA GLU A 173 23.97 -11.64 2.51
C GLU A 173 23.16 -12.03 3.75
N HIS A 174 21.98 -11.43 3.91
CA HIS A 174 21.12 -11.69 5.08
C HIS A 174 19.98 -12.67 4.81
N GLY A 175 19.78 -13.09 3.55
CA GLY A 175 18.65 -13.95 3.17
C GLY A 175 17.28 -13.32 3.37
N GLY A 176 17.23 -12.00 3.60
CA GLY A 176 16.01 -11.26 3.89
C GLY A 176 15.14 -11.03 2.66
N ILE A 177 13.93 -10.56 2.92
CA ILE A 177 12.98 -10.10 1.91
C ILE A 177 12.84 -8.59 1.98
N SER A 178 12.47 -7.98 0.86
CA SER A 178 12.29 -6.53 0.76
C SER A 178 10.90 -6.21 0.24
N VAL A 179 10.34 -5.09 0.70
CA VAL A 179 9.14 -4.50 0.13
C VAL A 179 9.50 -3.09 -0.30
N PHE A 180 9.36 -2.81 -1.58
CA PHE A 180 9.58 -1.46 -2.12
C PHE A 180 8.25 -0.82 -2.47
N THR A 181 8.04 0.41 -2.02
CA THR A 181 6.84 1.18 -2.32
C THR A 181 7.20 2.50 -2.99
N GLY A 182 6.65 2.74 -4.19
CA GLY A 182 6.81 3.98 -4.90
C GLY A 182 5.65 4.94 -4.60
N VAL A 183 5.95 6.10 -4.02
CA VAL A 183 4.96 7.14 -3.75
C VAL A 183 5.37 8.41 -4.45
N GLY A 184 4.60 8.82 -5.48
CA GLY A 184 4.92 10.01 -6.29
C GLY A 184 6.14 9.83 -7.19
N GLU A 185 6.56 8.60 -7.44
CA GLU A 185 7.65 8.27 -8.35
C GLU A 185 7.19 8.38 -9.81
N ARG A 186 8.14 8.64 -10.70
CA ARG A 186 7.86 8.64 -12.13
C ARG A 186 7.71 7.20 -12.63
N THR A 187 6.72 6.94 -13.47
CA THR A 187 6.46 5.61 -14.06
C THR A 187 7.72 5.00 -14.71
N ARG A 188 8.55 5.83 -15.34
CA ARG A 188 9.82 5.37 -15.92
C ARG A 188 10.79 4.86 -14.87
N GLU A 189 10.94 5.57 -13.75
CA GLU A 189 11.85 5.19 -12.65
C GLU A 189 11.39 3.88 -12.01
N GLY A 190 10.07 3.66 -11.86
CA GLY A 190 9.52 2.39 -11.39
C GLY A 190 9.80 1.23 -12.33
N ASN A 191 9.70 1.44 -13.64
CA ASN A 191 10.02 0.42 -14.64
C ASN A 191 11.52 0.12 -14.71
N ASP A 192 12.36 1.15 -14.63
CA ASP A 192 13.82 0.98 -14.60
C ASP A 192 14.22 0.16 -13.36
N LEU A 193 13.64 0.44 -12.19
CA LEU A 193 13.87 -0.28 -10.96
C LEU A 193 13.47 -1.76 -11.07
N TYR A 194 12.32 -2.06 -11.66
CA TYR A 194 11.87 -3.42 -11.90
C TYR A 194 12.86 -4.20 -12.78
N ASN A 195 13.33 -3.58 -13.86
CA ASN A 195 14.30 -4.19 -14.76
C ASN A 195 15.63 -4.46 -14.05
N GLU A 196 16.15 -3.49 -13.29
CA GLU A 196 17.39 -3.63 -12.52
C GLU A 196 17.28 -4.75 -11.46
N MET A 197 16.14 -4.87 -10.77
CA MET A 197 15.89 -5.96 -9.81
C MET A 197 15.82 -7.33 -10.50
N THR A 198 15.29 -7.37 -11.72
CA THR A 198 15.22 -8.59 -12.52
C THR A 198 16.62 -9.02 -12.96
N GLU A 199 17.42 -8.09 -13.48
CA GLU A 199 18.80 -8.36 -13.92
C GLU A 199 19.72 -8.76 -12.78
N SER A 200 19.58 -8.14 -11.62
CA SER A 200 20.36 -8.48 -10.40
C SER A 200 19.92 -9.76 -9.71
N GLY A 201 18.76 -10.32 -10.11
CA GLY A 201 18.22 -11.59 -9.59
C GLY A 201 17.63 -11.48 -8.18
N VAL A 202 17.34 -10.27 -7.69
CA VAL A 202 16.76 -10.05 -6.34
C VAL A 202 15.23 -9.87 -6.36
N LEU A 203 14.64 -9.78 -7.54
CA LEU A 203 13.19 -9.60 -7.68
C LEU A 203 12.40 -10.70 -6.97
N ASN A 204 12.86 -11.95 -7.02
CA ASN A 204 12.22 -13.09 -6.38
C ASN A 204 12.15 -13.02 -4.83
N LYS A 205 12.87 -12.07 -4.23
CA LYS A 205 12.84 -11.78 -2.78
C LYS A 205 12.27 -10.40 -2.49
N THR A 206 11.67 -9.75 -3.48
CA THR A 206 11.16 -8.38 -3.35
C THR A 206 9.72 -8.31 -3.80
N ALA A 207 8.87 -7.64 -3.04
CA ALA A 207 7.52 -7.24 -3.46
C ALA A 207 7.53 -5.74 -3.79
N LEU A 208 6.86 -5.35 -4.88
CA LEU A 208 6.79 -3.97 -5.36
C LEU A 208 5.35 -3.46 -5.25
N VAL A 209 5.17 -2.22 -4.81
CA VAL A 209 3.86 -1.55 -4.75
C VAL A 209 3.97 -0.16 -5.38
N TYR A 210 3.19 0.09 -6.45
CA TYR A 210 3.18 1.37 -7.19
C TYR A 210 1.79 1.96 -7.31
#